data_4f006bc0e152da08f8acbd3aabd49bb7
#
_entry.id   4f006bc0e152da08f8acbd3aabd49bb7
#
_cell.length_a   1.000
_cell.length_b   1.000
_cell.length_c   1.000
_cell.angle_alpha   90.00
_cell.angle_beta   90.00
_cell.angle_gamma   90.00
#
_symmetry.space_group_name_H-M   'P 1'
#
loop_
_entity.id
_entity.type
_entity.pdbx_description
1 polymer ?
#
loop_
_entity_poly.entity_id
_entity_poly.type
_entity_poly.pdbx_seq_one_letter_code
_entity_poly.pdbx_strand_id
1 'polypeptide(L)'
;MDARDVSALALRIQELEKENARLKAILDKNGIEYESLQSKTCNFNHIEATSVSICQFTLQEKVTIFQSVFRGRDDVFAKRWYSSTTQKSGYQPVCNREWNREFCDKRKYKCADCPNRQFAPLTYNDVFNHLAGKDVWGRDVIGLYPIRKDNTCCFLCTDFDDKSCEHGYKNDVLSFVNVCKTWNVPCYIERSRSGNGAHVWIFFDMPITAFKARKLGNAILTEAMNSDVHLSFKSYDRFFPNQDTLPEGGLGNLVALPL
;
A
#
# COMPACT_ATOMS: atom_id res chain seq x y z
N MET A 1 -22.09 -0.04 -14.77
CA MET A 1 -23.19 0.14 -13.81
C MET A 1 -24.48 0.09 -14.59
N ASP A 2 -25.32 -0.90 -14.31
CA ASP A 2 -26.59 -1.12 -15.03
C ASP A 2 -27.58 -0.01 -14.61
N ALA A 3 -28.48 0.40 -15.53
CA ALA A 3 -29.52 1.40 -15.24
C ALA A 3 -30.42 1.00 -14.06
N ARG A 4 -30.56 -0.27 -13.77
CA ARG A 4 -31.28 -0.81 -12.60
C ARG A 4 -30.54 -0.50 -11.29
N ASP A 5 -29.21 -0.56 -11.29
CA ASP A 5 -28.39 -0.24 -10.10
C ASP A 5 -28.50 1.24 -9.73
N VAL A 6 -28.53 2.11 -10.75
CA VAL A 6 -28.70 3.55 -10.54
C VAL A 6 -30.07 3.88 -9.95
N SER A 7 -31.13 3.21 -10.43
CA SER A 7 -32.50 3.41 -9.94
C SER A 7 -32.65 2.91 -8.49
N ALA A 8 -32.03 1.76 -8.15
CA ALA A 8 -32.05 1.23 -6.79
C ALA A 8 -31.28 2.14 -5.81
N LEU A 9 -30.15 2.69 -6.23
CA LEU A 9 -29.40 3.67 -5.43
C LEU A 9 -30.16 4.97 -5.23
N ALA A 10 -30.85 5.48 -6.24
CA ALA A 10 -31.67 6.69 -6.13
C ALA A 10 -32.82 6.50 -5.14
N LEU A 11 -33.50 5.35 -5.17
CA LEU A 11 -34.55 5.01 -4.18
C LEU A 11 -33.98 4.93 -2.76
N ARG A 12 -32.81 4.32 -2.62
CA ARG A 12 -32.16 4.22 -1.30
C ARG A 12 -31.73 5.55 -0.74
N ILE A 13 -31.27 6.48 -1.58
CA ILE A 13 -30.95 7.85 -1.18
C ILE A 13 -32.23 8.56 -0.67
N GLN A 14 -33.35 8.48 -1.40
CA GLN A 14 -34.59 9.07 -0.97
C GLN A 14 -35.11 8.53 0.38
N GLU A 15 -34.96 7.23 0.61
CA GLU A 15 -35.33 6.63 1.90
C GLU A 15 -34.48 7.17 3.05
N LEU A 16 -33.16 7.25 2.84
CA LEU A 16 -32.22 7.77 3.83
C LEU A 16 -32.44 9.27 4.11
N GLU A 17 -32.76 10.05 3.11
CA GLU A 17 -33.10 11.47 3.27
C GLU A 17 -34.38 11.66 4.11
N LYS A 18 -35.42 10.86 3.87
CA LYS A 18 -36.66 10.88 4.65
C LYS A 18 -36.41 10.48 6.11
N GLU A 19 -35.63 9.43 6.35
CA GLU A 19 -35.32 9.01 7.71
C GLU A 19 -34.45 10.04 8.44
N ASN A 20 -33.48 10.66 7.76
CA ASN A 20 -32.67 11.72 8.32
C ASN A 20 -33.53 12.95 8.71
N ALA A 21 -34.47 13.35 7.87
CA ALA A 21 -35.42 14.42 8.19
C ALA A 21 -36.28 14.08 9.41
N ARG A 22 -36.75 12.83 9.51
CA ARG A 22 -37.54 12.35 10.65
C ARG A 22 -36.73 12.38 11.95
N LEU A 23 -35.46 11.90 11.91
CA LEU A 23 -34.58 11.89 13.09
C LEU A 23 -34.28 13.31 13.57
N LYS A 24 -34.03 14.24 12.64
CA LYS A 24 -33.82 15.66 12.96
C LYS A 24 -35.03 16.27 13.64
N ALA A 25 -36.23 16.00 13.14
CA ALA A 25 -37.47 16.51 13.76
C ALA A 25 -37.68 15.95 15.17
N ILE A 26 -37.27 14.72 15.46
CA ILE A 26 -37.29 14.13 16.80
C ILE A 26 -36.27 14.82 17.71
N LEU A 27 -35.07 15.09 17.25
CA LEU A 27 -34.06 15.79 18.02
C LEU A 27 -34.48 17.22 18.36
N ASP A 28 -35.02 17.95 17.39
CA ASP A 28 -35.57 19.30 17.57
C ASP A 28 -36.69 19.33 18.60
N LYS A 29 -37.60 18.35 18.53
CA LYS A 29 -38.72 18.23 19.48
C LYS A 29 -38.27 17.95 20.91
N ASN A 30 -37.12 17.29 21.09
CA ASN A 30 -36.54 16.98 22.40
C ASN A 30 -35.49 17.98 22.86
N GLY A 31 -35.26 19.09 22.12
CA GLY A 31 -34.28 20.12 22.46
C GLY A 31 -32.84 19.62 22.47
N ILE A 32 -32.55 18.57 21.69
CA ILE A 32 -31.22 18.00 21.57
C ILE A 32 -30.52 18.72 20.42
N GLU A 33 -29.50 19.51 20.76
CA GLU A 33 -28.61 20.12 19.75
C GLU A 33 -27.85 19.04 19.00
N TYR A 34 -27.92 19.08 17.69
CA TYR A 34 -27.10 18.26 16.80
C TYR A 34 -26.37 19.17 15.83
N GLU A 35 -25.11 18.89 15.57
CA GLU A 35 -24.43 19.51 14.44
C GLU A 35 -25.16 19.11 13.16
N SER A 36 -25.99 20.02 12.63
CA SER A 36 -26.39 19.89 11.26
C SER A 36 -25.08 19.95 10.47
N LEU A 37 -24.70 18.85 9.86
CA LEU A 37 -23.90 18.86 8.67
C LEU A 37 -24.73 19.54 7.57
N GLN A 38 -25.15 20.80 7.83
CA GLN A 38 -25.33 21.70 6.72
C GLN A 38 -24.04 21.56 5.97
N SER A 39 -24.15 21.03 4.75
CA SER A 39 -23.07 21.11 3.81
C SER A 39 -22.39 22.46 4.06
N LYS A 40 -21.26 22.47 4.77
CA LYS A 40 -20.20 23.35 4.35
C LYS A 40 -20.01 22.90 2.91
N THR A 41 -20.86 23.41 2.03
CA THR A 41 -20.39 23.73 0.71
C THR A 41 -19.12 24.47 1.02
N CYS A 42 -18.03 23.72 1.03
CA CYS A 42 -16.74 24.34 0.86
C CYS A 42 -17.01 25.23 -0.31
N ASN A 43 -17.10 26.54 -0.05
CA ASN A 43 -17.09 27.52 -1.10
C ASN A 43 -15.74 27.33 -1.78
N PHE A 44 -15.71 26.40 -2.73
CA PHE A 44 -14.63 26.22 -3.70
C PHE A 44 -14.44 27.48 -4.57
N ASN A 45 -15.20 28.53 -4.33
CA ASN A 45 -15.14 29.79 -5.06
C ASN A 45 -14.04 30.74 -4.59
N HIS A 46 -13.16 30.36 -3.64
CA HIS A 46 -11.97 31.13 -3.25
C HIS A 46 -10.73 30.27 -2.92
N ILE A 47 -10.71 29.03 -3.36
CA ILE A 47 -9.45 28.52 -3.85
C ILE A 47 -9.44 29.04 -5.28
N GLU A 48 -8.67 30.11 -5.55
CA GLU A 48 -8.13 30.30 -6.88
C GLU A 48 -7.79 28.90 -7.33
N ALA A 49 -8.43 28.45 -8.41
CA ALA A 49 -7.98 27.30 -9.12
C ALA A 49 -6.57 27.69 -9.62
N THR A 50 -5.58 27.60 -8.73
CA THR A 50 -4.26 27.24 -9.15
C THR A 50 -4.57 25.98 -9.93
N SER A 51 -4.66 26.19 -11.26
CA SER A 51 -4.73 25.13 -12.23
C SER A 51 -3.82 24.07 -11.68
N VAL A 52 -4.39 22.98 -11.14
CA VAL A 52 -3.62 21.77 -10.88
C VAL A 52 -3.14 21.45 -12.27
N SER A 53 -1.95 21.97 -12.58
CA SER A 53 -1.23 21.63 -13.79
C SER A 53 -1.14 20.12 -13.64
N ILE A 54 -2.00 19.41 -14.38
CA ILE A 54 -1.90 17.98 -14.51
C ILE A 54 -0.51 17.83 -15.08
N CYS A 55 0.45 17.50 -14.21
CA CYS A 55 1.83 17.33 -14.58
C CYS A 55 1.81 16.22 -15.63
N GLN A 56 1.87 16.62 -16.89
CA GLN A 56 1.82 15.71 -18.03
C GLN A 56 3.21 15.08 -18.17
N PHE A 57 3.57 14.26 -17.18
CA PHE A 57 4.75 13.43 -17.32
C PHE A 57 4.55 12.48 -18.50
N THR A 58 5.52 12.43 -19.36
CA THR A 58 5.63 11.36 -20.37
C THR A 58 5.67 10.01 -19.66
N LEU A 59 5.34 8.94 -20.37
CA LEU A 59 5.40 7.60 -19.83
C LEU A 59 6.81 7.24 -19.33
N GLN A 60 7.85 7.70 -20.05
CA GLN A 60 9.24 7.49 -19.66
C GLN A 60 9.58 8.20 -18.34
N GLU A 61 9.13 9.43 -18.17
CA GLU A 61 9.32 10.17 -16.92
C GLU A 61 8.60 9.49 -15.75
N LYS A 62 7.36 9.00 -15.96
CA LYS A 62 6.62 8.24 -14.93
C LYS A 62 7.37 7.01 -14.47
N VAL A 63 7.91 6.21 -15.40
CA VAL A 63 8.72 5.03 -15.06
C VAL A 63 9.99 5.43 -14.31
N THR A 64 10.68 6.48 -14.75
CA THR A 64 11.90 6.98 -14.11
C THR A 64 11.62 7.47 -12.68
N ILE A 65 10.54 8.26 -12.49
CA ILE A 65 10.12 8.73 -11.17
C ILE A 65 9.79 7.53 -10.28
N PHE A 66 9.01 6.57 -10.78
CA PHE A 66 8.63 5.38 -10.01
C PHE A 66 9.86 4.60 -9.55
N GLN A 67 10.84 4.37 -10.43
CA GLN A 67 12.09 3.70 -10.10
C GLN A 67 12.96 4.49 -9.11
N SER A 68 12.91 5.83 -9.15
CA SER A 68 13.67 6.66 -8.22
C SER A 68 13.11 6.65 -6.81
N VAL A 69 11.79 6.45 -6.67
CA VAL A 69 11.07 6.42 -5.39
C VAL A 69 11.12 5.01 -4.78
N PHE A 70 10.76 3.99 -5.54
CA PHE A 70 10.69 2.61 -5.06
C PHE A 70 12.04 1.90 -5.27
N ARG A 71 13.00 2.15 -4.39
CA ARG A 71 14.36 1.59 -4.43
C ARG A 71 14.53 0.50 -3.37
N GLY A 72 14.55 -0.74 -3.79
CA GLY A 72 14.89 -1.89 -2.95
C GLY A 72 16.29 -2.46 -3.27
N ARG A 73 16.42 -3.79 -3.26
CA ARG A 73 17.60 -4.49 -3.75
C ARG A 73 17.78 -4.23 -5.24
N ASP A 74 19.04 -4.08 -5.65
CA ASP A 74 19.44 -3.79 -7.01
C ASP A 74 19.74 -5.05 -7.86
N ASP A 75 19.89 -6.21 -7.20
CA ASP A 75 20.26 -7.47 -7.83
C ASP A 75 19.09 -8.47 -7.97
N VAL A 76 17.95 -8.18 -7.38
CA VAL A 76 16.79 -9.07 -7.39
C VAL A 76 15.49 -8.29 -7.17
N PHE A 77 14.47 -8.70 -7.90
CA PHE A 77 13.08 -8.30 -7.66
C PHE A 77 12.18 -9.52 -7.83
N ALA A 78 10.89 -9.38 -7.52
CA ALA A 78 9.94 -10.46 -7.69
C ALA A 78 8.83 -10.08 -8.65
N LYS A 79 8.25 -11.07 -9.31
CA LYS A 79 7.02 -10.96 -10.08
C LYS A 79 5.90 -11.80 -9.46
N ARG A 80 4.70 -11.30 -9.60
CA ARG A 80 3.52 -12.05 -9.20
C ARG A 80 3.28 -13.18 -10.19
N TRP A 81 2.96 -14.36 -9.66
CA TRP A 81 2.46 -15.48 -10.44
C TRP A 81 0.99 -15.74 -10.09
N TYR A 82 0.28 -16.34 -11.03
CA TYR A 82 -1.10 -16.79 -10.85
C TYR A 82 -1.28 -18.14 -11.53
N SER A 83 -1.95 -19.06 -10.85
CA SER A 83 -2.30 -20.37 -11.36
C SER A 83 -3.81 -20.44 -11.61
N SER A 84 -4.23 -20.55 -12.86
CA SER A 84 -5.63 -20.69 -13.23
C SER A 84 -6.24 -21.99 -12.73
N THR A 85 -5.44 -23.06 -12.60
CA THR A 85 -5.91 -24.37 -12.13
C THR A 85 -6.22 -24.36 -10.63
N THR A 86 -5.36 -23.73 -9.80
CA THR A 86 -5.51 -23.73 -8.35
C THR A 86 -6.10 -22.45 -7.79
N GLN A 87 -6.32 -21.43 -8.63
CA GLN A 87 -6.76 -20.08 -8.26
C GLN A 87 -5.80 -19.39 -7.25
N LYS A 88 -4.60 -19.92 -7.09
CA LYS A 88 -3.59 -19.38 -6.17
C LYS A 88 -2.69 -18.40 -6.88
N SER A 89 -2.22 -17.44 -6.12
CA SER A 89 -1.22 -16.48 -6.56
C SER A 89 -0.19 -16.24 -5.47
N GLY A 90 0.94 -15.66 -5.86
CA GLY A 90 2.02 -15.31 -4.95
C GLY A 90 3.11 -14.59 -5.70
N TYR A 91 4.22 -14.35 -5.05
CA TYR A 91 5.38 -13.72 -5.64
C TYR A 91 6.56 -14.67 -5.65
N GLN A 92 7.39 -14.56 -6.67
CA GLN A 92 8.63 -15.31 -6.77
C GLN A 92 9.75 -14.40 -7.29
N PRO A 93 11.00 -14.58 -6.85
CA PRO A 93 12.12 -13.84 -7.39
C PRO A 93 12.32 -14.17 -8.86
N VAL A 94 12.63 -13.16 -9.65
CA VAL A 94 12.93 -13.32 -11.08
C VAL A 94 14.34 -13.89 -11.25
N CYS A 95 14.45 -14.95 -12.02
CA CYS A 95 15.69 -15.68 -12.25
C CYS A 95 15.92 -15.92 -13.74
N ASN A 96 17.10 -15.59 -14.23
CA ASN A 96 17.48 -15.79 -15.65
C ASN A 96 17.54 -17.26 -16.05
N ARG A 97 17.64 -18.19 -15.08
CA ARG A 97 17.64 -19.64 -15.31
C ARG A 97 16.28 -20.28 -15.05
N GLU A 98 15.25 -19.49 -14.86
CA GLU A 98 13.90 -20.01 -14.61
C GLU A 98 13.44 -20.87 -15.79
N TRP A 99 12.87 -22.04 -15.50
CA TRP A 99 12.38 -23.03 -16.45
C TRP A 99 13.45 -23.67 -17.35
N ASN A 100 14.72 -23.35 -17.20
CA ASN A 100 15.78 -24.08 -17.86
C ASN A 100 15.95 -25.46 -17.18
N ARG A 101 15.68 -26.53 -17.92
CA ARG A 101 15.67 -27.90 -17.39
C ARG A 101 17.00 -28.37 -16.81
N GLU A 102 18.10 -27.80 -17.25
CA GLU A 102 19.44 -28.12 -16.77
C GLU A 102 19.72 -27.52 -15.40
N PHE A 103 19.19 -26.33 -15.11
CA PHE A 103 19.53 -25.56 -13.92
C PHE A 103 18.38 -25.36 -12.93
N CYS A 104 17.12 -25.45 -13.40
CA CYS A 104 15.94 -25.13 -12.61
C CYS A 104 15.11 -26.39 -12.29
N ASP A 105 15.15 -26.83 -11.05
CA ASP A 105 14.25 -27.86 -10.52
C ASP A 105 13.46 -27.31 -9.33
N LYS A 106 12.28 -26.72 -9.61
CA LYS A 106 11.39 -26.13 -8.59
C LYS A 106 10.75 -27.19 -7.66
N ARG A 107 10.82 -28.46 -7.99
CA ARG A 107 10.36 -29.55 -7.12
C ARG A 107 11.37 -29.87 -6.05
N LYS A 108 12.66 -29.68 -6.34
CA LYS A 108 13.75 -30.00 -5.44
C LYS A 108 14.15 -28.80 -4.56
N TYR A 109 14.14 -27.59 -5.12
CA TYR A 109 14.62 -26.39 -4.44
C TYR A 109 13.60 -25.24 -4.51
N LYS A 110 13.44 -24.50 -3.41
CA LYS A 110 12.83 -23.16 -3.45
C LYS A 110 13.80 -22.19 -4.11
N CYS A 111 13.28 -21.17 -4.81
CA CYS A 111 14.13 -20.20 -5.52
C CYS A 111 15.17 -19.51 -4.60
N ALA A 112 14.80 -19.22 -3.35
CA ALA A 112 15.71 -18.62 -2.37
C ALA A 112 16.91 -19.52 -2.01
N ASP A 113 16.73 -20.84 -2.07
CA ASP A 113 17.73 -21.83 -1.64
C ASP A 113 18.41 -22.54 -2.84
N CYS A 114 18.06 -22.14 -4.07
CA CYS A 114 18.54 -22.80 -5.28
C CYS A 114 20.04 -22.51 -5.51
N PRO A 115 20.91 -23.53 -5.60
CA PRO A 115 22.34 -23.33 -5.82
C PRO A 115 22.64 -22.75 -7.22
N ASN A 116 21.74 -22.95 -8.18
CA ASN A 116 21.88 -22.48 -9.54
C ASN A 116 21.19 -21.13 -9.79
N ARG A 117 20.69 -20.46 -8.75
CA ARG A 117 19.96 -19.21 -8.88
C ARG A 117 20.81 -18.12 -9.54
N GLN A 118 20.22 -17.45 -10.49
CA GLN A 118 20.80 -16.26 -11.16
C GLN A 118 19.72 -15.19 -11.22
N PHE A 119 19.59 -14.44 -10.14
CA PHE A 119 18.58 -13.39 -10.07
C PHE A 119 18.82 -12.29 -11.08
N ALA A 120 17.74 -11.60 -11.47
CA ALA A 120 17.77 -10.50 -12.40
C ALA A 120 17.47 -9.18 -11.69
N PRO A 121 18.18 -8.08 -12.04
CA PRO A 121 17.83 -6.75 -11.58
C PRO A 121 16.51 -6.29 -12.21
N LEU A 122 15.84 -5.34 -11.53
CA LEU A 122 14.64 -4.70 -12.03
C LEU A 122 14.99 -3.81 -13.24
N THR A 123 14.29 -4.02 -14.36
CA THR A 123 14.50 -3.25 -15.59
C THR A 123 13.42 -2.17 -15.79
N TYR A 124 13.71 -1.24 -16.70
CA TYR A 124 12.72 -0.26 -17.18
C TYR A 124 11.45 -0.93 -17.69
N ASN A 125 11.59 -1.98 -18.51
CA ASN A 125 10.45 -2.69 -19.09
C ASN A 125 9.58 -3.40 -18.04
N ASP A 126 10.18 -3.89 -16.96
CA ASP A 126 9.42 -4.49 -15.87
C ASP A 126 8.53 -3.46 -15.19
N VAL A 127 9.07 -2.27 -14.89
CA VAL A 127 8.30 -1.17 -14.29
C VAL A 127 7.25 -0.63 -15.25
N PHE A 128 7.61 -0.49 -16.54
CA PHE A 128 6.66 -0.09 -17.57
C PHE A 128 5.45 -1.05 -17.64
N ASN A 129 5.70 -2.35 -17.68
CA ASN A 129 4.64 -3.36 -17.74
C ASN A 129 3.78 -3.36 -16.47
N HIS A 130 4.42 -3.19 -15.31
CA HIS A 130 3.72 -3.06 -14.04
C HIS A 130 2.74 -1.87 -14.04
N LEU A 131 3.21 -0.69 -14.42
CA LEU A 131 2.37 0.51 -14.49
C LEU A 131 1.32 0.45 -15.63
N ALA A 132 1.60 -0.29 -16.69
CA ALA A 132 0.66 -0.47 -17.79
C ALA A 132 -0.51 -1.40 -17.43
N GLY A 133 -0.32 -2.34 -16.48
CA GLY A 133 -1.37 -3.21 -15.96
C GLY A 133 -2.10 -4.04 -17.03
N LYS A 134 -1.40 -4.47 -18.08
CA LYS A 134 -2.02 -5.12 -19.25
C LYS A 134 -2.33 -6.60 -19.05
N ASP A 135 -1.65 -7.26 -18.12
CA ASP A 135 -1.88 -8.68 -17.85
C ASP A 135 -3.15 -8.87 -17.01
N VAL A 136 -4.17 -9.48 -17.59
CA VAL A 136 -5.48 -9.71 -16.96
C VAL A 136 -5.40 -10.52 -15.66
N TRP A 137 -4.34 -11.30 -15.48
CA TRP A 137 -4.08 -12.09 -14.27
C TRP A 137 -3.17 -11.35 -13.27
N GLY A 138 -2.73 -10.14 -13.61
CA GLY A 138 -1.83 -9.32 -12.80
C GLY A 138 -0.45 -9.95 -12.60
N ARG A 139 0.09 -10.69 -13.58
CA ARG A 139 1.46 -11.26 -13.51
C ARG A 139 2.54 -10.22 -13.78
N ASP A 140 2.15 -9.05 -14.27
CA ASP A 140 3.04 -7.89 -14.43
C ASP A 140 3.30 -7.16 -13.11
N VAL A 141 2.54 -7.47 -12.06
CA VAL A 141 2.75 -6.85 -10.75
C VAL A 141 4.09 -7.28 -10.18
N ILE A 142 4.90 -6.28 -9.84
CA ILE A 142 6.23 -6.47 -9.27
C ILE A 142 6.23 -6.26 -7.76
N GLY A 143 7.18 -6.88 -7.09
CA GLY A 143 7.47 -6.66 -5.70
C GLY A 143 8.97 -6.44 -5.49
N LEU A 144 9.31 -5.68 -4.48
CA LEU A 144 10.69 -5.38 -4.11
C LEU A 144 11.07 -6.04 -2.78
N TYR A 145 12.34 -6.27 -2.63
CA TYR A 145 12.98 -6.61 -1.37
C TYR A 145 13.58 -5.34 -0.78
N PRO A 146 12.97 -4.74 0.26
CA PRO A 146 13.36 -3.41 0.76
C PRO A 146 14.76 -3.38 1.35
N ILE A 147 15.16 -4.44 2.08
CA ILE A 147 16.46 -4.51 2.74
C ILE A 147 17.54 -4.86 1.72
N ARG A 148 18.54 -4.00 1.63
CA ARG A 148 19.68 -4.14 0.73
C ARG A 148 20.78 -4.99 1.37
N LYS A 149 21.79 -5.41 0.57
CA LYS A 149 22.91 -6.24 1.03
C LYS A 149 23.74 -5.59 2.14
N ASP A 150 23.77 -4.28 2.20
CA ASP A 150 24.44 -3.49 3.22
C ASP A 150 23.57 -3.19 4.47
N ASN A 151 22.42 -3.88 4.58
CA ASN A 151 21.43 -3.70 5.63
C ASN A 151 20.77 -2.30 5.65
N THR A 152 20.81 -1.59 4.52
CA THR A 152 20.09 -0.31 4.35
C THR A 152 18.76 -0.51 3.65
N CYS A 153 17.89 0.50 3.72
CA CYS A 153 16.65 0.61 2.94
C CYS A 153 16.41 2.06 2.53
N CYS A 154 15.67 2.26 1.46
CA CYS A 154 15.32 3.59 0.95
C CYS A 154 13.90 4.02 1.34
N PHE A 155 13.13 3.13 1.92
CA PHE A 155 11.79 3.41 2.43
C PHE A 155 11.44 2.50 3.60
N LEU A 156 10.45 2.91 4.38
CA LEU A 156 9.70 2.09 5.30
C LEU A 156 8.27 2.00 4.78
N CYS A 157 7.75 0.80 4.67
CA CYS A 157 6.34 0.56 4.40
C CYS A 157 5.72 -0.12 5.62
N THR A 158 4.61 0.41 6.11
CA THR A 158 3.82 -0.17 7.20
C THR A 158 2.60 -0.81 6.58
N ASP A 159 2.39 -2.09 6.84
CA ASP A 159 1.29 -2.90 6.32
C ASP A 159 0.17 -3.02 7.33
N PHE A 160 -1.03 -2.66 6.90
CA PHE A 160 -2.26 -2.75 7.68
C PHE A 160 -3.27 -3.62 6.93
N ASP A 161 -3.58 -4.79 7.47
CA ASP A 161 -4.55 -5.73 6.91
C ASP A 161 -5.84 -5.75 7.74
N ASP A 162 -6.99 -5.79 7.09
CA ASP A 162 -8.27 -6.02 7.78
C ASP A 162 -8.36 -7.49 8.22
N LYS A 163 -8.11 -7.70 9.51
CA LYS A 163 -8.24 -9.00 10.18
C LYS A 163 -9.54 -9.08 10.99
N SER A 164 -10.63 -8.54 10.46
CA SER A 164 -11.94 -8.49 11.12
C SER A 164 -11.95 -7.62 12.39
N CYS A 165 -11.26 -6.48 12.33
CA CYS A 165 -11.30 -5.49 13.40
C CYS A 165 -12.65 -4.77 13.43
N GLU A 166 -13.20 -4.48 14.62
CA GLU A 166 -14.45 -3.73 14.79
C GLU A 166 -14.42 -2.35 14.15
N HIS A 167 -13.25 -1.71 14.09
CA HIS A 167 -13.06 -0.38 13.53
C HIS A 167 -12.40 -0.37 12.15
N GLY A 168 -12.01 -1.55 11.64
CA GLY A 168 -11.29 -1.72 10.39
C GLY A 168 -9.89 -1.09 10.40
N TYR A 169 -9.12 -1.37 9.36
CA TYR A 169 -7.75 -0.86 9.21
C TYR A 169 -7.65 0.66 9.07
N LYS A 170 -8.74 1.33 8.66
CA LYS A 170 -8.74 2.77 8.37
C LYS A 170 -8.40 3.64 9.58
N ASN A 171 -8.93 3.29 10.76
CA ASN A 171 -8.65 4.05 11.98
C ASN A 171 -7.19 3.91 12.40
N ASP A 172 -6.65 2.69 12.34
CA ASP A 172 -5.24 2.43 12.67
C ASP A 172 -4.31 3.21 11.71
N VAL A 173 -4.60 3.19 10.40
CA VAL A 173 -3.87 3.97 9.38
C VAL A 173 -3.94 5.47 9.66
N LEU A 174 -5.13 6.01 9.93
CA LEU A 174 -5.30 7.44 10.19
C LEU A 174 -4.54 7.88 11.42
N SER A 175 -4.53 7.08 12.48
CA SER A 175 -3.78 7.39 13.71
C SER A 175 -2.28 7.38 13.47
N PHE A 176 -1.76 6.39 12.74
CA PHE A 176 -0.36 6.37 12.31
C PHE A 176 0.02 7.62 11.50
N VAL A 177 -0.80 7.97 10.52
CA VAL A 177 -0.58 9.14 9.64
C VAL A 177 -0.69 10.46 10.42
N ASN A 178 -1.57 10.56 11.41
CA ASN A 178 -1.67 11.74 12.26
C ASN A 178 -0.38 11.99 13.06
N VAL A 179 0.23 10.94 13.60
CA VAL A 179 1.56 11.07 14.24
C VAL A 179 2.61 11.51 13.24
N CYS A 180 2.63 10.91 12.04
CA CYS A 180 3.54 11.35 10.97
C CYS A 180 3.38 12.85 10.68
N LYS A 181 2.15 13.35 10.58
CA LYS A 181 1.87 14.77 10.38
C LYS A 181 2.37 15.64 11.54
N THR A 182 2.10 15.24 12.78
CA THR A 182 2.54 15.96 13.98
C THR A 182 4.06 16.04 14.07
N TRP A 183 4.75 14.98 13.67
CA TRP A 183 6.21 14.92 13.66
C TRP A 183 6.84 15.48 12.37
N ASN A 184 6.03 16.00 11.45
CA ASN A 184 6.44 16.48 10.13
C ASN A 184 7.23 15.43 9.32
N VAL A 185 6.78 14.16 9.40
CA VAL A 185 7.31 13.04 8.61
C VAL A 185 6.42 12.84 7.39
N PRO A 186 6.91 13.12 6.16
CA PRO A 186 6.13 12.88 4.95
C PRO A 186 5.79 11.40 4.81
N CYS A 187 4.50 11.09 4.62
CA CYS A 187 4.05 9.72 4.37
C CYS A 187 2.95 9.68 3.33
N TYR A 188 2.79 8.53 2.66
CA TYR A 188 1.84 8.33 1.58
C TYR A 188 1.04 7.06 1.83
N ILE A 189 -0.28 7.14 1.64
CA ILE A 189 -1.18 6.02 1.86
C ILE A 189 -1.50 5.37 0.51
N GLU A 190 -1.36 4.06 0.47
CA GLU A 190 -1.80 3.21 -0.63
C GLU A 190 -2.89 2.27 -0.10
N ARG A 191 -3.99 2.13 -0.83
CA ARG A 191 -4.94 1.06 -0.56
C ARG A 191 -4.37 -0.26 -1.07
N SER A 192 -4.33 -1.29 -0.25
CA SER A 192 -3.84 -2.60 -0.67
C SER A 192 -4.65 -3.15 -1.85
N ARG A 193 -4.03 -3.97 -2.68
CA ARG A 193 -4.66 -4.55 -3.87
C ARG A 193 -5.91 -5.40 -3.55
N SER A 194 -5.98 -6.02 -2.38
CA SER A 194 -7.17 -6.75 -1.91
C SER A 194 -8.35 -5.82 -1.64
N GLY A 195 -8.09 -4.53 -1.42
CA GLY A 195 -9.07 -3.54 -1.01
C GLY A 195 -9.37 -3.54 0.49
N ASN A 196 -8.85 -4.52 1.24
CA ASN A 196 -9.13 -4.73 2.66
C ASN A 196 -7.96 -4.38 3.58
N GLY A 197 -7.09 -3.49 3.14
CA GLY A 197 -5.93 -3.04 3.88
C GLY A 197 -5.30 -1.81 3.25
N ALA A 198 -4.21 -1.36 3.82
CA ALA A 198 -3.43 -0.24 3.31
C ALA A 198 -1.94 -0.39 3.63
N HIS A 199 -1.13 0.19 2.77
CA HIS A 199 0.28 0.44 3.04
C HIS A 199 0.47 1.92 3.35
N VAL A 200 1.29 2.23 4.35
CA VAL A 200 1.77 3.59 4.61
C VAL A 200 3.26 3.64 4.32
N TRP A 201 3.63 4.45 3.34
CA TRP A 201 4.99 4.57 2.83
C TRP A 201 5.67 5.82 3.38
N ILE A 202 6.89 5.66 3.89
CA ILE A 202 7.81 6.73 4.27
C ILE A 202 9.07 6.54 3.44
N PHE A 203 9.41 7.51 2.60
CA PHE A 203 10.58 7.46 1.74
C PHE A 203 11.74 8.24 2.34
N PHE A 204 12.96 7.77 2.14
CA PHE A 204 14.18 8.40 2.62
C PHE A 204 15.00 8.93 1.44
N ASP A 205 15.47 10.16 1.54
CA ASP A 205 16.29 10.79 0.49
C ASP A 205 17.58 9.99 0.24
N MET A 206 18.18 9.49 1.31
CA MET A 206 19.35 8.62 1.29
C MET A 206 19.05 7.27 1.95
N PRO A 207 19.71 6.18 1.54
CA PRO A 207 19.59 4.91 2.23
C PRO A 207 19.96 5.04 3.71
N ILE A 208 19.11 4.52 4.58
CA ILE A 208 19.37 4.42 6.03
C ILE A 208 19.38 2.97 6.46
N THR A 209 19.96 2.65 7.61
CA THR A 209 19.93 1.27 8.11
C THR A 209 18.48 0.83 8.39
N ALA A 210 18.16 -0.42 8.04
CA ALA A 210 16.83 -0.99 8.29
C ALA A 210 16.43 -0.89 9.78
N PHE A 211 17.41 -1.02 10.68
CA PHE A 211 17.23 -0.79 12.11
C PHE A 211 16.67 0.61 12.43
N LYS A 212 17.24 1.68 11.83
CA LYS A 212 16.75 3.06 12.04
C LYS A 212 15.35 3.26 11.48
N ALA A 213 15.08 2.73 10.28
CA ALA A 213 13.77 2.80 9.66
C ALA A 213 12.70 2.12 10.55
N ARG A 214 12.99 0.92 11.04
CA ARG A 214 12.08 0.18 11.94
C ARG A 214 11.91 0.87 13.29
N LYS A 215 12.98 1.46 13.84
CA LYS A 215 12.88 2.28 15.07
C LYS A 215 11.92 3.47 14.87
N LEU A 216 11.99 4.16 13.73
CA LEU A 216 11.06 5.24 13.40
C LEU A 216 9.62 4.70 13.36
N GLY A 217 9.37 3.61 12.62
CA GLY A 217 8.04 3.01 12.54
C GLY A 217 7.49 2.59 13.90
N ASN A 218 8.29 1.95 14.74
CA ASN A 218 7.90 1.58 16.09
C ASN A 218 7.59 2.80 16.96
N ALA A 219 8.39 3.88 16.86
CA ALA A 219 8.14 5.10 17.61
C ALA A 219 6.81 5.75 17.21
N ILE A 220 6.49 5.77 15.89
CA ILE A 220 5.21 6.28 15.39
C ILE A 220 4.04 5.43 15.91
N LEU A 221 4.15 4.09 15.85
CA LEU A 221 3.11 3.19 16.39
C LEU A 221 2.90 3.42 17.89
N THR A 222 3.98 3.51 18.65
CA THR A 222 3.93 3.75 20.11
C THR A 222 3.23 5.06 20.42
N GLU A 223 3.58 6.14 19.72
CA GLU A 223 2.97 7.45 19.92
C GLU A 223 1.49 7.45 19.53
N ALA A 224 1.14 6.78 18.45
CA ALA A 224 -0.26 6.65 18.06
C ALA A 224 -1.08 5.88 19.10
N MET A 225 -0.53 4.82 19.69
CA MET A 225 -1.17 4.09 20.80
C MET A 225 -1.29 4.95 22.08
N ASN A 226 -0.31 5.79 22.38
CA ASN A 226 -0.35 6.69 23.51
C ASN A 226 -1.40 7.80 23.33
N SER A 227 -1.62 8.22 22.09
CA SER A 227 -2.55 9.31 21.76
C SER A 227 -4.02 8.86 21.77
N ASP A 228 -4.30 7.57 21.58
CA ASP A 228 -5.64 7.01 21.59
C ASP A 228 -5.66 5.65 22.29
N VAL A 229 -6.18 5.65 23.53
CA VAL A 229 -6.27 4.44 24.37
C VAL A 229 -7.20 3.35 23.83
N HIS A 230 -8.05 3.68 22.86
CA HIS A 230 -8.94 2.72 22.19
C HIS A 230 -8.30 2.04 20.98
N LEU A 231 -7.16 2.55 20.53
CA LEU A 231 -6.40 1.97 19.42
C LEU A 231 -5.67 0.71 19.86
N SER A 232 -5.93 -0.38 19.15
CA SER A 232 -5.27 -1.65 19.43
C SER A 232 -4.30 -2.09 18.33
N PHE A 233 -4.27 -1.36 17.20
CA PHE A 233 -3.51 -1.72 16.00
C PHE A 233 -3.65 -3.21 15.60
N LYS A 234 -4.84 -3.75 15.74
CA LYS A 234 -5.14 -5.15 15.35
C LYS A 234 -4.94 -5.37 13.86
N SER A 235 -5.06 -4.32 13.05
CA SER A 235 -4.82 -4.37 11.62
C SER A 235 -3.33 -4.26 11.24
N TYR A 236 -2.46 -3.78 12.15
CA TYR A 236 -1.03 -3.75 11.87
C TYR A 236 -0.50 -5.18 11.69
N ASP A 237 0.10 -5.45 10.53
CA ASP A 237 0.73 -6.75 10.24
C ASP A 237 2.24 -6.68 10.43
N ARG A 238 2.92 -5.82 9.69
CA ARG A 238 4.38 -5.71 9.73
C ARG A 238 4.93 -4.44 9.09
N PHE A 239 6.24 -4.26 9.28
CA PHE A 239 7.02 -3.33 8.48
C PHE A 239 7.70 -4.02 7.30
N PHE A 240 8.00 -3.23 6.27
CA PHE A 240 8.93 -3.57 5.20
C PHE A 240 10.03 -2.50 5.14
N PRO A 241 11.29 -2.82 5.53
CA PRO A 241 11.78 -4.13 5.98
C PRO A 241 11.24 -4.54 7.36
N ASN A 242 11.08 -5.87 7.59
CA ASN A 242 10.65 -6.42 8.86
C ASN A 242 11.81 -6.89 9.75
N GLN A 243 13.05 -6.75 9.29
CA GLN A 243 14.27 -7.20 9.94
C GLN A 243 15.36 -6.12 9.88
N ASP A 244 16.30 -6.15 10.82
CA ASP A 244 17.36 -5.15 10.92
C ASP A 244 18.56 -5.49 10.02
N THR A 245 18.78 -6.77 9.79
CA THR A 245 19.89 -7.30 8.99
C THR A 245 19.39 -8.34 8.00
N LEU A 246 20.05 -8.42 6.87
CA LEU A 246 19.79 -9.41 5.85
C LEU A 246 20.64 -10.66 6.16
N PRO A 247 20.03 -11.85 6.36
CA PRO A 247 20.78 -13.09 6.50
C PRO A 247 21.63 -13.37 5.27
N GLU A 248 22.79 -13.97 5.46
CA GLU A 248 23.65 -14.36 4.35
C GLU A 248 22.88 -15.24 3.34
N GLY A 249 22.97 -14.87 2.07
CA GLY A 249 22.22 -15.53 1.00
C GLY A 249 20.71 -15.32 1.02
N GLY A 250 20.15 -14.66 2.02
CA GLY A 250 18.73 -14.37 2.14
C GLY A 250 18.26 -13.28 1.19
N LEU A 251 16.94 -13.24 0.95
CA LEU A 251 16.29 -12.19 0.12
C LEU A 251 15.67 -11.08 0.98
N GLY A 252 15.38 -11.36 2.25
CA GLY A 252 14.54 -10.50 3.07
C GLY A 252 13.05 -10.68 2.77
N ASN A 253 12.22 -9.86 3.40
CA ASN A 253 10.79 -9.86 3.11
C ASN A 253 10.49 -9.04 1.84
N LEU A 254 9.38 -9.38 1.20
CA LEU A 254 8.93 -8.78 -0.05
C LEU A 254 7.73 -7.88 0.21
N VAL A 255 7.70 -6.71 -0.41
CA VAL A 255 6.51 -5.85 -0.53
C VAL A 255 6.10 -5.73 -2.00
N ALA A 256 4.80 -5.89 -2.27
CA ALA A 256 4.24 -5.60 -3.58
C ALA A 256 4.22 -4.09 -3.81
N LEU A 257 4.51 -3.65 -5.04
CA LEU A 257 4.46 -2.23 -5.38
C LEU A 257 3.05 -1.77 -5.74
N PRO A 258 2.73 -0.50 -5.50
CA PRO A 258 1.43 0.09 -5.84
C PRO A 258 1.18 0.10 -7.35
N LEU A 259 -0.11 0.03 -7.72
CA LEU A 259 -0.62 0.05 -9.10
C LEU A 259 -1.33 1.36 -9.39
#